data_85d86851806f78b04d923fa1fddef329
#
_entry.id   85d86851806f78b04d923fa1fddef329
#
_cell.length_a   1.000
_cell.length_b   1.000
_cell.length_c   1.000
_cell.angle_alpha   90.00
_cell.angle_beta   90.00
_cell.angle_gamma   90.00
#
_symmetry.space_group_name_H-M   'P 1'
#
loop_
_entity.id
_entity.type
_entity.pdbx_description
1 polymer ?
#
loop_
_entity_poly.entity_id
_entity_poly.type
_entity_poly.pdbx_seq_one_letter_code
_entity_poly.pdbx_strand_id
1 'polypeptide(L)'
;MNETLRNSVKTMLRETFEGPLVPGKGSWFTNSESNSGIFGVLEGMSYDQASMSVHGTTLAAHTDHIRYHMWGTNEILKKGKQPEMDWGKSWDIHSVDAQQWNRIQEGLRNEYFTLLESIDAIEWNELLANEVLSSLAHSAYHLGAIRQMLKVVKV
;
A
#
# COMPACT_ATOMS: atom_id res chain seq x y z
N MET A 1 8.29 21.60 0.87
CA MET A 1 7.38 21.33 -0.28
C MET A 1 6.20 22.25 -0.13
N ASN A 2 5.71 22.80 -1.24
CA ASN A 2 4.54 23.68 -1.22
C ASN A 2 3.29 22.88 -0.78
N GLU A 3 2.37 23.53 -0.08
CA GLU A 3 1.16 22.92 0.49
C GLU A 3 0.28 22.24 -0.58
N THR A 4 0.15 22.84 -1.75
CA THR A 4 -0.61 22.26 -2.87
C THR A 4 -0.06 20.90 -3.28
N LEU A 5 1.25 20.77 -3.43
CA LEU A 5 1.88 19.50 -3.83
C LEU A 5 1.76 18.44 -2.72
N ARG A 6 1.91 18.84 -1.45
CA ARG A 6 1.69 17.95 -0.30
C ARG A 6 0.27 17.38 -0.29
N ASN A 7 -0.72 18.24 -0.47
CA ASN A 7 -2.13 17.83 -0.51
C ASN A 7 -2.41 16.92 -1.71
N SER A 8 -1.79 17.18 -2.87
CA SER A 8 -1.91 16.32 -4.05
C SER A 8 -1.32 14.93 -3.79
N VAL A 9 -0.15 14.83 -3.17
CA VAL A 9 0.45 13.54 -2.81
C VAL A 9 -0.44 12.76 -1.85
N LYS A 10 -1.00 13.41 -0.83
CA LYS A 10 -1.96 12.78 0.11
C LYS A 10 -3.23 12.32 -0.60
N THR A 11 -3.73 13.08 -1.56
CA THR A 11 -4.88 12.70 -2.38
C THR A 11 -4.59 11.42 -3.18
N MET A 12 -3.42 11.33 -3.82
CA MET A 12 -3.02 10.13 -4.56
C MET A 12 -2.82 8.92 -3.64
N LEU A 13 -2.20 9.10 -2.47
CA LEU A 13 -2.08 8.05 -1.47
C LEU A 13 -3.44 7.55 -1.01
N ARG A 14 -4.37 8.45 -0.68
CA ARG A 14 -5.73 8.08 -0.28
C ARG A 14 -6.45 7.32 -1.38
N GLU A 15 -6.36 7.76 -2.62
CA GLU A 15 -6.98 7.02 -3.72
C GLU A 15 -6.38 5.63 -3.89
N THR A 16 -5.05 5.48 -3.72
CA THR A 16 -4.37 4.18 -3.78
C THR A 16 -4.89 3.20 -2.71
N PHE A 17 -5.13 3.69 -1.49
CA PHE A 17 -5.48 2.83 -0.36
C PHE A 17 -6.97 2.79 -0.05
N GLU A 18 -7.66 3.92 -0.08
CA GLU A 18 -9.06 4.06 0.31
C GLU A 18 -10.01 4.10 -0.89
N GLY A 19 -9.50 4.42 -2.08
CA GLY A 19 -10.29 4.71 -3.28
C GLY A 19 -10.57 6.20 -3.48
N PRO A 20 -11.35 6.57 -4.51
CA PRO A 20 -11.57 7.97 -4.86
C PRO A 20 -12.30 8.73 -3.75
N LEU A 21 -11.91 9.99 -3.56
CA LEU A 21 -12.49 10.89 -2.54
C LEU A 21 -14.01 11.01 -2.65
N VAL A 22 -14.54 11.03 -3.86
CA VAL A 22 -15.98 11.12 -4.14
C VAL A 22 -16.34 10.03 -5.13
N PRO A 23 -16.76 8.85 -4.64
CA PRO A 23 -17.20 7.76 -5.51
C PRO A 23 -18.26 8.20 -6.52
N GLY A 24 -18.15 7.72 -7.74
CA GLY A 24 -19.05 8.05 -8.83
C GLY A 24 -18.80 9.40 -9.52
N LYS A 25 -17.90 10.25 -9.00
CA LYS A 25 -17.59 11.57 -9.57
C LYS A 25 -16.23 11.66 -10.26
N GLY A 26 -15.47 10.58 -10.23
CA GLY A 26 -14.17 10.51 -10.90
C GLY A 26 -13.09 9.88 -10.03
N SER A 27 -11.95 9.65 -10.64
CA SER A 27 -10.75 9.05 -10.09
C SER A 27 -9.55 9.64 -10.80
N TRP A 28 -8.44 9.77 -10.11
CA TRP A 28 -7.21 10.22 -10.72
C TRP A 28 -6.52 9.11 -11.52
N PHE A 29 -6.58 7.86 -11.06
CA PHE A 29 -5.87 6.76 -11.73
C PHE A 29 -6.40 5.35 -11.43
N THR A 30 -7.33 5.16 -10.48
CA THR A 30 -7.93 3.84 -10.20
C THR A 30 -9.20 3.62 -11.02
N ASN A 31 -10.35 3.89 -10.45
CA ASN A 31 -11.66 4.04 -11.08
C ASN A 31 -12.60 4.77 -10.11
N SER A 32 -13.80 5.09 -10.53
CA SER A 32 -14.76 5.85 -9.71
C SER A 32 -15.51 5.04 -8.65
N GLU A 33 -15.24 3.74 -8.52
CA GLU A 33 -15.88 2.87 -7.54
C GLU A 33 -15.28 3.09 -6.14
N SER A 34 -16.13 3.03 -5.10
CA SER A 34 -15.73 3.24 -3.70
C SER A 34 -14.65 2.28 -3.21
N ASN A 35 -14.62 1.04 -3.73
CA ASN A 35 -13.73 -0.04 -3.28
C ASN A 35 -12.54 -0.25 -4.22
N SER A 36 -12.10 0.77 -4.93
CA SER A 36 -11.03 0.64 -5.92
C SER A 36 -9.61 0.71 -5.35
N GLY A 37 -9.44 1.20 -4.12
CA GLY A 37 -8.16 1.21 -3.41
C GLY A 37 -7.79 -0.13 -2.77
N ILE A 38 -6.56 -0.23 -2.26
CA ILE A 38 -6.02 -1.49 -1.70
C ILE A 38 -6.93 -2.06 -0.61
N PHE A 39 -7.40 -1.24 0.32
CA PHE A 39 -8.25 -1.72 1.43
C PHE A 39 -9.58 -2.29 0.92
N GLY A 40 -10.22 -1.62 -0.04
CA GLY A 40 -11.48 -2.06 -0.61
C GLY A 40 -11.35 -3.33 -1.45
N VAL A 41 -10.28 -3.46 -2.24
CA VAL A 41 -10.08 -4.66 -3.08
C VAL A 41 -9.71 -5.89 -2.26
N LEU A 42 -9.14 -5.72 -1.06
CA LEU A 42 -8.81 -6.81 -0.13
C LEU A 42 -9.96 -7.10 0.86
N GLU A 43 -10.97 -6.23 0.93
CA GLU A 43 -12.10 -6.39 1.85
C GLU A 43 -12.84 -7.71 1.59
N GLY A 44 -13.10 -8.45 2.66
CA GLY A 44 -13.80 -9.74 2.59
C GLY A 44 -12.97 -10.89 2.02
N MET A 45 -11.70 -10.70 1.71
CA MET A 45 -10.82 -11.79 1.28
C MET A 45 -10.49 -12.72 2.44
N SER A 46 -10.79 -14.02 2.28
CA SER A 46 -10.36 -15.03 3.24
C SER A 46 -8.85 -15.28 3.16
N TYR A 47 -8.29 -15.83 4.23
CA TYR A 47 -6.88 -16.23 4.24
C TYR A 47 -6.56 -17.32 3.20
N ASP A 48 -7.52 -18.21 2.88
CA ASP A 48 -7.37 -19.21 1.82
C ASP A 48 -7.26 -18.53 0.45
N GLN A 49 -8.12 -17.55 0.17
CA GLN A 49 -8.05 -16.75 -1.05
C GLN A 49 -6.77 -15.93 -1.12
N ALA A 50 -6.35 -15.33 0.01
CA ALA A 50 -5.11 -14.56 0.08
C ALA A 50 -3.85 -15.42 -0.11
N SER A 51 -3.94 -16.73 0.16
CA SER A 51 -2.86 -17.72 -0.01
C SER A 51 -2.88 -18.42 -1.36
N MET A 52 -3.89 -18.17 -2.21
CA MET A 52 -3.98 -18.79 -3.52
C MET A 52 -2.85 -18.31 -4.44
N SER A 53 -2.09 -19.25 -5.00
CA SER A 53 -1.00 -18.92 -5.92
C SER A 53 -1.54 -18.45 -7.27
N VAL A 54 -1.12 -17.26 -7.69
CA VAL A 54 -1.40 -16.68 -9.00
C VAL A 54 -0.07 -16.25 -9.62
N HIS A 55 0.32 -16.86 -10.72
CA HIS A 55 1.58 -16.57 -11.40
C HIS A 55 2.83 -16.61 -10.49
N GLY A 56 2.85 -17.55 -9.54
CA GLY A 56 3.99 -17.78 -8.65
C GLY A 56 4.05 -16.85 -7.41
N THR A 57 3.02 -16.05 -7.17
CA THR A 57 2.89 -15.21 -5.98
C THR A 57 1.48 -15.29 -5.38
N THR A 58 1.21 -14.58 -4.28
CA THR A 58 -0.09 -14.57 -3.60
C THR A 58 -0.52 -13.15 -3.23
N LEU A 59 -1.80 -12.95 -2.97
CA LEU A 59 -2.29 -11.66 -2.45
C LEU A 59 -1.67 -11.33 -1.08
N ALA A 60 -1.47 -12.34 -0.23
CA ALA A 60 -0.80 -12.17 1.06
C ALA A 60 0.65 -11.68 0.89
N ALA A 61 1.39 -12.26 -0.06
CA ALA A 61 2.76 -11.83 -0.38
C ALA A 61 2.81 -10.37 -0.85
N HIS A 62 1.95 -9.98 -1.79
CA HIS A 62 1.88 -8.58 -2.25
C HIS A 62 1.50 -7.61 -1.14
N THR A 63 0.54 -7.97 -0.29
CA THR A 63 0.07 -7.11 0.80
C THR A 63 1.17 -6.90 1.84
N ASP A 64 1.88 -7.97 2.23
CA ASP A 64 3.01 -7.85 3.17
C ASP A 64 4.19 -7.11 2.57
N HIS A 65 4.46 -7.28 1.28
CA HIS A 65 5.51 -6.56 0.58
C HIS A 65 5.25 -5.03 0.54
N ILE A 66 4.01 -4.62 0.28
CA ILE A 66 3.62 -3.20 0.36
C ILE A 66 3.81 -2.68 1.79
N ARG A 67 3.34 -3.43 2.79
CA ARG A 67 3.52 -3.08 4.21
C ARG A 67 4.98 -2.89 4.57
N TYR A 68 5.84 -3.82 4.17
CA TYR A 68 7.27 -3.78 4.45
C TYR A 68 7.97 -2.57 3.80
N HIS A 69 7.66 -2.30 2.54
CA HIS A 69 8.17 -1.11 1.84
C HIS A 69 7.75 0.17 2.56
N MET A 70 6.46 0.30 2.92
CA MET A 70 5.92 1.48 3.58
C MET A 70 6.51 1.66 4.99
N TRP A 71 6.73 0.57 5.72
CA TRP A 71 7.48 0.60 6.98
C TRP A 71 8.88 1.19 6.77
N GLY A 72 9.61 0.73 5.75
CA GLY A 72 10.93 1.26 5.41
C GLY A 72 10.90 2.77 5.14
N THR A 73 9.94 3.23 4.34
CA THR A 73 9.71 4.66 4.09
C THR A 73 9.46 5.42 5.40
N ASN A 74 8.55 4.94 6.27
CA ASN A 74 8.26 5.58 7.56
C ASN A 74 9.48 5.66 8.47
N GLU A 75 10.34 4.63 8.50
CA GLU A 75 11.60 4.67 9.25
C GLU A 75 12.57 5.73 8.71
N ILE A 76 12.65 5.90 7.39
CA ILE A 76 13.47 6.95 6.77
C ILE A 76 12.93 8.34 7.13
N LEU A 77 11.62 8.55 7.03
CA LEU A 77 10.98 9.82 7.38
C LEU A 77 11.21 10.18 8.85
N LYS A 78 11.19 9.19 9.73
CA LYS A 78 11.38 9.37 11.18
C LYS A 78 12.85 9.59 11.58
N LYS A 79 13.78 8.86 10.95
CA LYS A 79 15.18 8.80 11.38
C LYS A 79 16.14 9.56 10.46
N GLY A 80 15.70 9.99 9.28
CA GLY A 80 16.53 10.64 8.27
C GLY A 80 17.57 9.73 7.61
N LYS A 81 17.50 8.42 7.84
CA LYS A 81 18.40 7.41 7.27
C LYS A 81 17.68 6.10 6.98
N GLN A 82 18.15 5.41 5.96
CA GLN A 82 17.59 4.12 5.56
C GLN A 82 17.84 3.05 6.63
N PRO A 83 16.81 2.31 7.04
CA PRO A 83 16.99 1.12 7.86
C PRO A 83 17.68 0.00 7.07
N GLU A 84 18.20 -0.99 7.75
CA GLU A 84 18.66 -2.21 7.09
C GLU A 84 17.44 -2.96 6.53
N MET A 85 17.38 -3.07 5.19
CA MET A 85 16.27 -3.70 4.47
C MET A 85 16.71 -5.03 3.90
N ASP A 86 15.95 -6.08 4.15
CA ASP A 86 16.11 -7.38 3.50
C ASP A 86 14.96 -7.60 2.50
N TRP A 87 15.19 -7.19 1.27
CA TRP A 87 14.19 -7.27 0.21
C TRP A 87 13.83 -8.71 -0.18
N GLY A 88 14.74 -9.66 0.02
CA GLY A 88 14.45 -11.08 -0.16
C GLY A 88 13.36 -11.54 0.79
N LYS A 89 13.52 -11.23 2.08
CA LYS A 89 12.54 -11.57 3.13
C LYS A 89 11.18 -10.91 2.94
N SER A 90 11.10 -9.79 2.25
CA SER A 90 9.81 -9.13 1.97
C SER A 90 8.87 -9.95 1.07
N TRP A 91 9.35 -11.07 0.51
CA TRP A 91 8.59 -12.02 -0.31
C TRP A 91 8.50 -13.42 0.29
N ASP A 92 8.93 -13.62 1.53
CA ASP A 92 8.90 -14.93 2.19
C ASP A 92 7.48 -15.42 2.52
N ILE A 93 6.51 -14.51 2.61
CA ILE A 93 5.11 -14.85 2.83
C ILE A 93 4.51 -15.42 1.53
N HIS A 94 4.15 -16.70 1.54
CA HIS A 94 3.45 -17.36 0.43
C HIS A 94 2.03 -17.77 0.82
N SER A 95 1.85 -18.27 2.03
CA SER A 95 0.55 -18.64 2.59
C SER A 95 0.40 -18.09 4.00
N VAL A 96 -0.83 -17.89 4.42
CA VAL A 96 -1.17 -17.32 5.74
C VAL A 96 -2.33 -18.08 6.35
N ASP A 97 -2.38 -18.12 7.68
CA ASP A 97 -3.60 -18.43 8.42
C ASP A 97 -4.43 -17.15 8.68
N ALA A 98 -5.60 -17.31 9.27
CA ALA A 98 -6.50 -16.19 9.55
C ALA A 98 -5.85 -15.12 10.44
N GLN A 99 -5.07 -15.51 11.44
CA GLN A 99 -4.41 -14.57 12.34
C GLN A 99 -3.28 -13.81 11.65
N GLN A 100 -2.49 -14.49 10.83
CA GLN A 100 -1.43 -13.87 10.05
C GLN A 100 -2.01 -12.89 9.01
N TRP A 101 -3.09 -13.30 8.32
CA TRP A 101 -3.76 -12.45 7.34
C TRP A 101 -4.28 -11.15 7.97
N ASN A 102 -4.94 -11.24 9.11
CA ASN A 102 -5.41 -10.07 9.84
C ASN A 102 -4.24 -9.17 10.27
N ARG A 103 -3.16 -9.73 10.81
CA ARG A 103 -1.98 -8.94 11.21
C ARG A 103 -1.33 -8.20 10.04
N ILE A 104 -1.25 -8.81 8.86
CA ILE A 104 -0.71 -8.17 7.66
C ILE A 104 -1.58 -6.98 7.25
N GLN A 105 -2.89 -7.16 7.19
CA GLN A 105 -3.82 -6.10 6.82
C GLN A 105 -3.82 -4.94 7.83
N GLU A 106 -3.84 -5.24 9.13
CA GLU A 106 -3.75 -4.23 10.19
C GLU A 106 -2.40 -3.51 10.15
N GLY A 107 -1.31 -4.25 9.97
CA GLY A 107 0.03 -3.69 9.82
C GLY A 107 0.13 -2.73 8.64
N LEU A 108 -0.39 -3.11 7.48
CA LEU A 108 -0.43 -2.23 6.31
C LEU A 108 -1.25 -0.96 6.57
N ARG A 109 -2.40 -1.10 7.23
CA ARG A 109 -3.25 0.04 7.59
C ARG A 109 -2.53 1.00 8.54
N ASN A 110 -1.82 0.48 9.54
CA ASN A 110 -1.04 1.27 10.48
C ASN A 110 0.10 2.03 9.79
N GLU A 111 0.84 1.35 8.89
CA GLU A 111 1.91 2.01 8.13
C GLU A 111 1.38 3.11 7.21
N TYR A 112 0.24 2.89 6.58
CA TYR A 112 -0.43 3.89 5.74
C TYR A 112 -0.82 5.15 6.53
N PHE A 113 -1.46 5.01 7.69
CA PHE A 113 -1.83 6.18 8.51
C PHE A 113 -0.60 6.89 9.06
N THR A 114 0.43 6.14 9.47
CA THR A 114 1.72 6.71 9.89
C THR A 114 2.35 7.55 8.77
N LEU A 115 2.31 7.07 7.52
CA LEU A 115 2.82 7.82 6.38
C LEU A 115 2.03 9.12 6.15
N LEU A 116 0.69 9.08 6.20
CA LEU A 116 -0.14 10.27 6.03
C LEU A 116 0.13 11.35 7.10
N GLU A 117 0.34 10.94 8.35
CA GLU A 117 0.69 11.85 9.45
C GLU A 117 2.10 12.42 9.27
N SER A 118 3.06 11.57 8.88
CA SER A 118 4.45 11.97 8.65
C SER A 118 4.56 13.02 7.54
N ILE A 119 3.79 12.90 6.47
CA ILE A 119 3.76 13.87 5.36
C ILE A 119 3.43 15.29 5.84
N ASP A 120 2.62 15.44 6.87
CA ASP A 120 2.30 16.76 7.44
C ASP A 120 3.37 17.29 8.40
N ALA A 121 4.14 16.39 9.01
CA ALA A 121 5.07 16.71 10.10
C ALA A 121 6.53 16.89 9.67
N ILE A 122 6.95 16.27 8.55
CA ILE A 122 8.37 16.27 8.14
C ILE A 122 8.81 17.63 7.59
N GLU A 123 10.09 17.94 7.81
CA GLU A 123 10.80 18.99 7.11
C GLU A 123 11.30 18.45 5.75
N TRP A 124 10.67 18.89 4.68
CA TRP A 124 10.85 18.34 3.35
C TRP A 124 12.24 18.64 2.76
N ASN A 125 12.88 17.60 2.25
CA ASN A 125 14.09 17.65 1.42
C ASN A 125 13.94 16.66 0.27
N GLU A 126 14.91 16.60 -0.64
CA GLU A 126 14.86 15.74 -1.82
C GLU A 126 14.77 14.25 -1.47
N LEU A 127 15.52 13.79 -0.46
CA LEU A 127 15.48 12.40 -0.02
C LEU A 127 14.07 12.03 0.45
N LEU A 128 13.50 12.80 1.37
CA LEU A 128 12.18 12.52 1.95
C LEU A 128 11.05 12.64 0.90
N ALA A 129 11.17 13.58 -0.03
CA ALA A 129 10.24 13.70 -1.16
C ALA A 129 10.28 12.46 -2.06
N ASN A 130 11.48 11.98 -2.41
CA ASN A 130 11.65 10.78 -3.21
C ASN A 130 11.11 9.53 -2.50
N GLU A 131 11.33 9.39 -1.19
CA GLU A 131 10.80 8.27 -0.39
C GLU A 131 9.26 8.25 -0.38
N VAL A 132 8.62 9.39 -0.16
CA VAL A 132 7.14 9.47 -0.18
C VAL A 132 6.58 9.16 -1.58
N LEU A 133 7.17 9.74 -2.63
CA LEU A 133 6.75 9.48 -4.01
C LEU A 133 7.01 8.03 -4.43
N SER A 134 8.14 7.45 -3.99
CA SER A 134 8.47 6.04 -4.21
C SER A 134 7.44 5.13 -3.54
N SER A 135 7.06 5.41 -2.30
CA SER A 135 6.05 4.63 -1.58
C SER A 135 4.67 4.71 -2.25
N LEU A 136 4.27 5.89 -2.73
CA LEU A 136 3.06 6.07 -3.53
C LEU A 136 3.10 5.24 -4.81
N ALA A 137 4.16 5.40 -5.61
CA ALA A 137 4.31 4.71 -6.89
C ALA A 137 4.37 3.18 -6.73
N HIS A 138 5.10 2.70 -5.73
CA HIS A 138 5.22 1.29 -5.38
C HIS A 138 3.86 0.69 -4.97
N SER A 139 3.11 1.39 -4.12
CA SER A 139 1.78 0.94 -3.69
C SER A 139 0.79 0.90 -4.86
N ALA A 140 0.80 1.90 -5.74
CA ALA A 140 -0.04 1.92 -6.94
C ALA A 140 0.33 0.82 -7.93
N TYR A 141 1.64 0.54 -8.12
CA TYR A 141 2.14 -0.57 -8.91
C TYR A 141 1.61 -1.92 -8.42
N HIS A 142 1.68 -2.17 -7.12
CA HIS A 142 1.16 -3.40 -6.52
C HIS A 142 -0.37 -3.46 -6.49
N LEU A 143 -1.08 -2.34 -6.35
CA LEU A 143 -2.54 -2.31 -6.49
C LEU A 143 -2.96 -2.81 -7.87
N GLY A 144 -2.27 -2.39 -8.92
CA GLY A 144 -2.52 -2.89 -10.28
C GLY A 144 -2.35 -4.42 -10.39
N ALA A 145 -1.28 -4.97 -9.82
CA ALA A 145 -1.03 -6.41 -9.78
C ALA A 145 -2.11 -7.16 -8.98
N ILE A 146 -2.44 -6.69 -7.77
CA ILE A 146 -3.48 -7.25 -6.91
C ILE A 146 -4.83 -7.30 -7.65
N ARG A 147 -5.20 -6.24 -8.35
CA ARG A 147 -6.47 -6.19 -9.10
C ARG A 147 -6.51 -7.21 -10.25
N GLN A 148 -5.40 -7.50 -10.91
CA GLN A 148 -5.34 -8.57 -11.91
C GLN A 148 -5.43 -9.96 -11.26
N MET A 149 -4.75 -10.18 -10.13
CA MET A 149 -4.83 -11.44 -9.39
C MET A 149 -6.24 -11.75 -8.89
N LEU A 150 -6.99 -10.73 -8.46
CA LEU A 150 -8.37 -10.88 -8.00
C LEU A 150 -9.32 -11.47 -9.06
N LYS A 151 -9.05 -11.26 -10.34
CA LYS A 151 -9.81 -11.87 -11.42
C LYS A 151 -9.70 -13.41 -11.47
N VAL A 152 -8.61 -13.93 -10.92
CA VAL A 152 -8.37 -15.37 -10.80
C VAL A 152 -8.89 -15.91 -9.47
N VAL A 153 -8.62 -15.20 -8.38
CA VAL A 153 -8.92 -15.65 -7.00
C VAL A 153 -10.42 -15.62 -6.67
N LYS A 154 -11.18 -14.70 -7.28
CA LYS A 154 -12.64 -14.54 -7.02
C LYS A 154 -13.54 -15.35 -7.97
N VAL A 155 -12.99 -16.23 -8.78
CA VAL A 155 -13.75 -17.12 -9.68
C VAL A 155 -14.36 -18.29 -8.93
#